data_fc9912aa61bc4f4a4ef32c83900517b8
#
_entry.id   fc9912aa61bc4f4a4ef32c83900517b8
#
_cell.length_a   1.000
_cell.length_b   1.000
_cell.length_c   1.000
_cell.angle_alpha   90.00
_cell.angle_beta   90.00
_cell.angle_gamma   90.00
#
_symmetry.space_group_name_H-M   'P 1'
#
loop_
_entity.id
_entity.type
_entity.pdbx_description
1 polymer ?
#
loop_
_entity_poly.entity_id
_entity_poly.type
_entity_poly.pdbx_seq_one_letter_code
_entity_poly.pdbx_strand_id
1 'polypeptide(L)'
;MGGVFELAVEAIADFVGREVEISNFTRYVSTAITFLIVGAAARRLAQEWKSTTPGWQAGAIIGGISELIAVFGGAVILALSPVAEAALHRLTARQQQMSQDPVFVAVAVAAEVGTLVIFGALVGWLAAWSVVRFPDAGGGGPKA
;
A
#
# COMPACT_ATOMS: atom_id res chain seq x y z
N MET A 1 -2.85 7.04 -1.28
CA MET A 1 -3.01 7.31 -2.73
C MET A 1 -2.88 6.03 -3.57
N GLY A 2 -1.94 5.12 -3.25
CA GLY A 2 -1.84 3.83 -3.93
C GLY A 2 -3.13 3.02 -3.90
N GLY A 3 -3.76 2.88 -2.73
CA GLY A 3 -5.02 2.15 -2.60
C GLY A 3 -6.18 2.70 -3.44
N VAL A 4 -6.30 4.02 -3.58
CA VAL A 4 -7.33 4.63 -4.44
C VAL A 4 -7.07 4.34 -5.92
N PHE A 5 -5.80 4.35 -6.33
CA PHE A 5 -5.43 3.99 -7.70
C PHE A 5 -5.72 2.51 -7.98
N GLU A 6 -5.37 1.62 -7.04
CA GLU A 6 -5.63 0.19 -7.13
C GLU A 6 -7.13 -0.11 -7.28
N LEU A 7 -7.97 0.51 -6.43
CA LEU A 7 -9.41 0.40 -6.51
C LEU A 7 -9.98 0.88 -7.85
N ALA A 8 -9.46 2.00 -8.37
CA ALA A 8 -9.91 2.53 -9.66
C ALA A 8 -9.56 1.57 -10.81
N VAL A 9 -8.36 0.98 -10.78
CA VAL A 9 -7.94 0.04 -11.84
C VAL A 9 -8.62 -1.31 -11.68
N GLU A 10 -8.86 -1.81 -10.47
CA GLU A 10 -9.66 -3.03 -10.25
C GLU A 10 -11.09 -2.85 -10.77
N ALA A 11 -11.73 -1.70 -10.50
CA ALA A 11 -13.04 -1.40 -11.04
C ALA A 11 -13.04 -1.33 -12.57
N ILE A 12 -11.99 -0.78 -13.20
CA ILE A 12 -11.84 -0.74 -14.66
C ILE A 12 -11.57 -2.14 -15.22
N ALA A 13 -10.71 -2.94 -14.57
CA ALA A 13 -10.38 -4.30 -14.99
C ALA A 13 -11.60 -5.21 -14.94
N ASP A 14 -12.42 -5.08 -13.91
CA ASP A 14 -13.68 -5.79 -13.73
C ASP A 14 -14.69 -5.41 -14.85
N PHE A 15 -14.78 -4.14 -15.17
CA PHE A 15 -15.62 -3.64 -16.26
C PHE A 15 -15.17 -4.15 -17.65
N VAL A 16 -13.87 -4.37 -17.86
CA VAL A 16 -13.29 -4.82 -19.15
C VAL A 16 -13.21 -6.36 -19.24
N GLY A 17 -13.49 -7.11 -18.14
CA GLY A 17 -13.47 -8.58 -18.13
C GLY A 17 -12.08 -9.22 -18.26
N ARG A 18 -11.01 -8.47 -17.97
CA ARG A 18 -9.61 -8.95 -18.00
C ARG A 18 -9.06 -9.17 -16.58
N GLU A 19 -9.48 -10.25 -15.94
CA GLU A 19 -9.45 -10.38 -14.49
C GLU A 19 -8.09 -10.66 -13.81
N VAL A 20 -7.12 -11.30 -14.41
CA VAL A 20 -6.05 -11.91 -13.59
C VAL A 20 -4.66 -11.27 -13.76
N GLU A 21 -4.28 -10.91 -14.95
CA GLU A 21 -2.93 -10.34 -15.18
C GLU A 21 -2.86 -8.85 -14.79
N ILE A 22 -3.96 -8.11 -14.99
CA ILE A 22 -4.01 -6.69 -14.69
C ILE A 22 -3.99 -6.45 -13.18
N SER A 23 -4.65 -7.31 -12.37
CA SER A 23 -4.70 -7.13 -10.92
C SER A 23 -3.33 -7.23 -10.26
N ASN A 24 -2.51 -8.22 -10.65
CA ASN A 24 -1.16 -8.37 -10.12
C ASN A 24 -0.24 -7.22 -10.52
N PHE A 25 -0.26 -6.81 -11.79
CA PHE A 25 0.50 -5.67 -12.27
C PHE A 25 0.11 -4.38 -11.53
N THR A 26 -1.18 -4.14 -11.38
CA THR A 26 -1.71 -2.97 -10.67
C THR A 26 -1.28 -2.95 -9.22
N ARG A 27 -1.32 -4.09 -8.53
CA ARG A 27 -0.86 -4.22 -7.15
C ARG A 27 0.61 -3.83 -7.02
N TYR A 28 1.48 -4.30 -7.91
CA TYR A 28 2.90 -3.92 -7.89
C TYR A 28 3.12 -2.44 -8.18
N VAL A 29 2.41 -1.89 -9.16
CA VAL A 29 2.51 -0.45 -9.50
C VAL A 29 2.00 0.43 -8.35
N SER A 30 0.87 0.08 -7.75
CA SER A 30 0.30 0.78 -6.59
C SER A 30 1.27 0.75 -5.40
N THR A 31 1.83 -0.41 -5.09
CA THR A 31 2.82 -0.57 -4.02
C THR A 31 4.07 0.26 -4.29
N ALA A 32 4.58 0.25 -5.52
CA ALA A 32 5.73 1.07 -5.91
C ALA A 32 5.46 2.57 -5.77
N ILE A 33 4.29 3.04 -6.22
CA ILE A 33 3.86 4.44 -6.06
C ILE A 33 3.78 4.81 -4.58
N THR A 34 3.18 3.95 -3.74
CA THR A 34 3.12 4.17 -2.30
C THR A 34 4.51 4.32 -1.69
N PHE A 35 5.45 3.46 -2.04
CA PHE A 35 6.82 3.55 -1.53
C PHE A 35 7.57 4.78 -2.04
N LEU A 36 7.33 5.22 -3.26
CA LEU A 36 7.88 6.48 -3.77
C LEU A 36 7.35 7.69 -2.98
N ILE A 37 6.06 7.72 -2.68
CA ILE A 37 5.44 8.78 -1.87
C ILE A 37 6.00 8.76 -0.44
N VAL A 38 6.08 7.58 0.18
CA VAL A 38 6.69 7.40 1.50
C VAL A 38 8.13 7.91 1.51
N GLY A 39 8.93 7.50 0.52
CA GLY A 39 10.32 7.92 0.39
C GLY A 39 10.47 9.44 0.24
N ALA A 40 9.66 10.06 -0.61
CA ALA A 40 9.67 11.50 -0.83
C ALA A 40 9.26 12.28 0.43
N ALA A 41 8.19 11.87 1.10
CA ALA A 41 7.71 12.48 2.34
C ALA A 41 8.74 12.34 3.47
N ALA A 42 9.31 11.14 3.64
CA ALA A 42 10.31 10.86 4.66
C ALA A 42 11.59 11.67 4.46
N ARG A 43 12.04 11.82 3.20
CA ARG A 43 13.21 12.67 2.88
C ARG A 43 12.96 14.13 3.22
N ARG A 44 11.79 14.65 2.87
CA ARG A 44 11.42 16.04 3.18
C ARG A 44 11.40 16.28 4.68
N LEU A 45 10.74 15.41 5.44
CA LEU A 45 10.69 15.51 6.89
C LEU A 45 12.08 15.37 7.53
N ALA A 46 12.94 14.50 7.02
CA ALA A 46 14.30 14.34 7.52
C ALA A 46 15.17 15.57 7.26
N GLN A 47 14.97 16.27 6.14
CA GLN A 47 15.65 17.54 5.84
C GLN A 47 15.23 18.65 6.80
N GLU A 48 13.93 18.75 7.09
CA GLU A 48 13.38 19.75 8.01
C GLU A 48 13.82 19.52 9.47
N TRP A 49 13.74 18.25 9.91
CA TRP A 49 13.96 17.89 11.31
C TRP A 49 15.37 17.39 11.62
N LYS A 50 16.24 17.22 10.62
CA LYS A 50 17.60 16.66 10.72
C LYS A 50 17.65 15.35 11.53
N SER A 51 16.63 14.53 11.39
CA SER A 51 16.41 13.28 12.15
C SER A 51 15.76 12.23 11.27
N THR A 52 16.04 10.96 11.56
CA THR A 52 15.40 9.82 10.89
C THR A 52 14.04 9.46 11.50
N THR A 53 13.75 9.92 12.73
CA THR A 53 12.54 9.57 13.48
C THR A 53 11.25 9.93 12.73
N PRO A 54 11.04 11.14 12.22
CA PRO A 54 9.80 11.45 11.51
C PRO A 54 9.68 10.69 10.18
N GLY A 55 10.78 10.24 9.61
CA GLY A 55 10.78 9.46 8.36
C GLY A 55 10.12 8.09 8.53
N TRP A 56 10.51 7.30 9.53
CA TRP A 56 9.90 5.99 9.75
C TRP A 56 8.44 6.10 10.23
N GLN A 57 8.10 7.12 11.04
CA GLN A 57 6.73 7.37 11.47
C GLN A 57 5.82 7.71 10.28
N ALA A 58 6.25 8.60 9.40
CA ALA A 58 5.51 8.92 8.18
C ALA A 58 5.33 7.68 7.29
N GLY A 59 6.38 6.87 7.15
CA GLY A 59 6.32 5.63 6.39
C GLY A 59 5.33 4.62 6.95
N ALA A 60 5.33 4.42 8.27
CA ALA A 60 4.38 3.55 8.96
C ALA A 60 2.93 4.01 8.78
N ILE A 61 2.68 5.31 8.95
CA ILE A 61 1.33 5.89 8.81
C ILE A 61 0.83 5.78 7.37
N ILE A 62 1.64 6.18 6.39
CA ILE A 62 1.24 6.14 4.98
C ILE A 62 1.02 4.69 4.53
N GLY A 63 1.90 3.75 4.91
CA GLY A 63 1.75 2.34 4.61
C GLY A 63 0.47 1.76 5.20
N GLY A 64 0.21 2.01 6.48
CA GLY A 64 -1.01 1.55 7.17
C GLY A 64 -2.30 2.13 6.58
N ILE A 65 -2.34 3.44 6.32
CA ILE A 65 -3.53 4.09 5.73
C ILE A 65 -3.78 3.58 4.31
N SER A 66 -2.74 3.43 3.49
CA SER A 66 -2.88 2.94 2.12
C SER A 66 -3.52 1.54 2.09
N GLU A 67 -3.10 0.65 2.99
CA GLU A 67 -3.64 -0.69 3.08
C GLU A 67 -5.06 -0.72 3.60
N LEU A 68 -5.37 0.07 4.62
CA LEU A 68 -6.75 0.18 5.10
C LEU A 68 -7.70 0.64 4.00
N ILE A 69 -7.28 1.61 3.18
CA ILE A 69 -8.08 2.06 2.03
C ILE A 69 -8.25 0.94 1.01
N ALA A 70 -7.20 0.16 0.72
CA ALA A 70 -7.26 -0.96 -0.22
C ALA A 70 -8.20 -2.06 0.29
N VAL A 71 -8.08 -2.47 1.55
CA VAL A 71 -8.92 -3.51 2.17
C VAL A 71 -10.39 -3.10 2.23
N PHE A 72 -10.70 -1.91 2.77
CA PHE A 72 -12.08 -1.45 2.87
C PHE A 72 -12.69 -1.15 1.50
N GLY A 73 -11.94 -0.53 0.61
CA GLY A 73 -12.40 -0.23 -0.74
C GLY A 73 -12.62 -1.51 -1.55
N GLY A 74 -11.72 -2.48 -1.45
CA GLY A 74 -11.89 -3.80 -2.07
C GLY A 74 -13.13 -4.51 -1.56
N ALA A 75 -13.38 -4.49 -0.24
CA ALA A 75 -14.59 -5.05 0.36
C ALA A 75 -15.88 -4.39 -0.17
N VAL A 76 -15.88 -3.06 -0.33
CA VAL A 76 -17.02 -2.32 -0.88
C VAL A 76 -17.25 -2.67 -2.35
N ILE A 77 -16.19 -2.73 -3.16
CA ILE A 77 -16.29 -3.11 -4.57
C ILE A 77 -16.83 -4.53 -4.70
N LEU A 78 -16.29 -5.49 -3.92
CA LEU A 78 -16.77 -6.86 -3.90
C LEU A 78 -18.25 -6.94 -3.48
N ALA A 79 -18.68 -6.16 -2.50
CA ALA A 79 -20.08 -6.16 -2.05
C ALA A 79 -21.06 -5.59 -3.09
N LEU A 80 -20.59 -4.70 -3.97
CA LEU A 80 -21.40 -4.06 -5.00
C LEU A 80 -21.29 -4.73 -6.37
N SER A 81 -20.32 -5.61 -6.58
CA SER A 81 -20.03 -6.24 -7.87
C SER A 81 -20.73 -7.60 -7.98
N PRO A 82 -21.47 -7.88 -9.08
CA PRO A 82 -21.99 -9.21 -9.35
C PRO A 82 -20.90 -10.27 -9.57
N VAL A 83 -19.65 -9.84 -9.74
CA VAL A 83 -18.47 -10.73 -9.88
C VAL A 83 -18.10 -11.38 -8.54
N ALA A 84 -18.53 -10.81 -7.41
CA ALA A 84 -18.28 -11.38 -6.09
C ALA A 84 -18.82 -12.82 -5.95
N GLU A 85 -20.03 -13.07 -6.48
CA GLU A 85 -20.60 -14.43 -6.47
C GLU A 85 -19.77 -15.40 -7.35
N ALA A 86 -19.34 -14.96 -8.52
CA ALA A 86 -18.51 -15.76 -9.40
C ALA A 86 -17.11 -16.03 -8.81
N ALA A 87 -16.53 -15.06 -8.11
CA ALA A 87 -15.25 -15.21 -7.39
C ALA A 87 -15.39 -16.20 -6.23
N LEU A 88 -16.47 -16.13 -5.44
CA LEU A 88 -16.74 -17.06 -4.35
C LEU A 88 -16.90 -18.51 -4.85
N HIS A 89 -17.52 -18.71 -6.00
CA HIS A 89 -17.67 -20.04 -6.61
C HIS A 89 -16.35 -20.64 -7.09
N ARG A 90 -15.31 -19.84 -7.32
CA ARG A 90 -13.97 -20.32 -7.69
C ARG A 90 -13.13 -20.75 -6.48
N LEU A 91 -13.54 -20.39 -5.27
CA LEU A 91 -12.84 -20.78 -4.06
C LEU A 91 -13.11 -22.25 -3.73
N THR A 92 -12.11 -22.94 -3.21
CA THR A 92 -12.30 -24.28 -2.64
C THR A 92 -13.22 -24.20 -1.41
N ALA A 93 -13.91 -25.28 -1.08
CA ALA A 93 -14.79 -25.33 0.09
C ALA A 93 -14.07 -24.89 1.39
N ARG A 94 -12.77 -25.21 1.53
CA ARG A 94 -11.96 -24.79 2.66
C ARG A 94 -11.71 -23.28 2.65
N GLN A 95 -11.41 -22.69 1.50
CA GLN A 95 -11.21 -21.25 1.36
C GLN A 95 -12.50 -20.47 1.63
N GLN A 96 -13.66 -20.99 1.16
CA GLN A 96 -14.96 -20.41 1.46
C GLN A 96 -15.24 -20.42 2.96
N GLN A 97 -14.97 -21.54 3.65
CA GLN A 97 -15.14 -21.63 5.09
C GLN A 97 -14.23 -20.66 5.83
N MET A 98 -12.96 -20.52 5.42
CA MET A 98 -12.01 -19.59 6.03
C MET A 98 -12.40 -18.12 5.78
N SER A 99 -12.93 -17.79 4.60
CA SER A 99 -13.38 -16.43 4.28
C SER A 99 -14.66 -16.02 5.05
N GLN A 100 -15.40 -16.97 5.57
CA GLN A 100 -16.57 -16.72 6.41
C GLN A 100 -16.25 -16.69 7.92
N ASP A 101 -15.05 -17.10 8.31
CA ASP A 101 -14.60 -17.03 9.69
C ASP A 101 -14.12 -15.60 10.02
N PRO A 102 -14.85 -14.86 10.87
CA PRO A 102 -14.51 -13.48 11.18
C PRO A 102 -13.15 -13.33 11.89
N VAL A 103 -12.73 -14.35 12.63
CA VAL A 103 -11.44 -14.35 13.31
C VAL A 103 -10.32 -14.51 12.28
N PHE A 104 -10.48 -15.44 11.34
CA PHE A 104 -9.50 -15.64 10.28
C PHE A 104 -9.35 -14.37 9.41
N VAL A 105 -10.47 -13.76 9.01
CA VAL A 105 -10.48 -12.52 8.22
C VAL A 105 -9.80 -11.39 8.98
N ALA A 106 -10.12 -11.20 10.27
CA ALA A 106 -9.50 -10.17 11.09
C ALA A 106 -7.97 -10.36 11.22
N VAL A 107 -7.51 -11.60 11.41
CA VAL A 107 -6.08 -11.93 11.49
C VAL A 107 -5.39 -11.70 10.15
N ALA A 108 -6.01 -12.08 9.03
CA ALA A 108 -5.45 -11.86 7.70
C ALA A 108 -5.29 -10.37 7.40
N VAL A 109 -6.34 -9.56 7.64
CA VAL A 109 -6.29 -8.10 7.48
C VAL A 109 -5.24 -7.46 8.39
N ALA A 110 -5.17 -7.88 9.66
CA ALA A 110 -4.17 -7.35 10.59
C ALA A 110 -2.74 -7.70 10.13
N ALA A 111 -2.51 -8.89 9.58
CA ALA A 111 -1.21 -9.30 9.05
C ALA A 111 -0.82 -8.49 7.81
N GLU A 112 -1.74 -8.24 6.88
CA GLU A 112 -1.50 -7.42 5.69
C GLU A 112 -1.18 -5.96 6.07
N VAL A 113 -2.03 -5.34 6.88
CA VAL A 113 -1.79 -3.97 7.38
C VAL A 113 -0.48 -3.89 8.16
N GLY A 114 -0.21 -4.83 9.06
CA GLY A 114 1.03 -4.89 9.82
C GLY A 114 2.27 -5.00 8.93
N THR A 115 2.20 -5.81 7.89
CA THR A 115 3.28 -5.96 6.90
C THR A 115 3.59 -4.64 6.22
N LEU A 116 2.59 -3.93 5.72
CA LEU A 116 2.80 -2.65 5.03
C LEU A 116 3.20 -1.50 5.96
N VAL A 117 2.76 -1.52 7.20
CA VAL A 117 3.26 -0.61 8.25
C VAL A 117 4.76 -0.82 8.45
N ILE A 118 5.21 -2.07 8.58
CA ILE A 118 6.64 -2.39 8.78
C ILE A 118 7.45 -2.00 7.54
N PHE A 119 7.03 -2.39 6.35
CA PHE A 119 7.73 -2.04 5.12
C PHE A 119 7.73 -0.53 4.87
N GLY A 120 6.62 0.16 5.11
CA GLY A 120 6.54 1.61 5.03
C GLY A 120 7.51 2.29 6.00
N ALA A 121 7.57 1.81 7.24
CA ALA A 121 8.52 2.31 8.24
C ALA A 121 9.97 2.11 7.80
N LEU A 122 10.32 0.93 7.26
CA LEU A 122 11.67 0.62 6.77
C LEU A 122 12.05 1.53 5.59
N VAL A 123 11.19 1.69 4.61
CA VAL A 123 11.42 2.57 3.46
C VAL A 123 11.55 4.02 3.90
N GLY A 124 10.67 4.47 4.80
CA GLY A 124 10.72 5.82 5.36
C GLY A 124 12.00 6.07 6.16
N TRP A 125 12.43 5.09 6.95
CA TRP A 125 13.69 5.17 7.69
C TRP A 125 14.91 5.22 6.76
N LEU A 126 14.99 4.34 5.77
CA LEU A 126 16.08 4.30 4.79
C LEU A 126 16.18 5.61 3.99
N ALA A 127 15.03 6.12 3.54
CA ALA A 127 14.98 7.40 2.81
C ALA A 127 15.43 8.58 3.68
N ALA A 128 15.00 8.64 4.92
CA ALA A 128 15.41 9.66 5.88
C ALA A 128 16.90 9.52 6.24
N TRP A 129 17.36 8.29 6.47
CA TRP A 129 18.77 8.00 6.79
C TRP A 129 19.71 8.45 5.66
N SER A 130 19.33 8.23 4.40
CA SER A 130 20.12 8.64 3.24
C SER A 130 20.37 10.17 3.23
N VAL A 131 19.39 10.96 3.63
CA VAL A 131 19.49 12.42 3.68
C VAL A 131 20.32 12.89 4.88
N VAL A 132 20.09 12.29 6.05
CA VAL A 132 20.86 12.66 7.26
C VAL A 132 22.33 12.27 7.14
N ARG A 133 22.62 11.13 6.49
CA ARG A 133 24.01 10.63 6.35
C ARG A 133 24.76 11.30 5.21
N PHE A 134 24.09 11.71 4.14
CA PHE A 134 24.67 12.30 2.94
C PHE A 134 23.98 13.64 2.57
N PRO A 135 24.13 14.67 3.41
CA PRO A 135 23.43 15.95 3.21
C PRO A 135 23.78 16.63 1.87
N ASP A 136 24.96 16.38 1.34
CA ASP A 136 25.45 17.02 0.11
C ASP A 136 25.01 16.31 -1.19
N ALA A 137 24.48 15.10 -1.11
CA ALA A 137 24.04 14.33 -2.29
C ALA A 137 22.72 14.83 -2.92
N GLY A 138 22.00 15.72 -2.25
CA GLY A 138 20.71 16.28 -2.71
C GLY A 138 20.71 17.77 -3.03
N GLY A 139 21.83 18.46 -2.86
CA GLY A 139 21.93 19.92 -2.88
C GLY A 139 22.79 20.52 -4.00
N GLY A 140 22.71 19.99 -5.22
CA GLY A 140 23.33 20.60 -6.40
C GLY A 140 22.53 21.80 -6.97
N GLY A 141 22.05 22.70 -6.12
CA GLY A 141 21.58 24.00 -6.57
C GLY A 141 22.77 24.97 -6.69
N PRO A 142 22.84 25.82 -7.73
CA PRO A 142 23.92 26.80 -7.88
C PRO A 142 23.88 27.74 -6.69
N LYS A 143 25.00 27.78 -5.95
CA LYS A 143 25.27 28.87 -5.01
C LYS A 143 25.45 30.11 -5.86
N ALA A 144 24.45 30.98 -5.86
CA ALA A 144 24.56 32.32 -6.39
C ALA A 144 25.33 33.19 -5.44
#